data_9551fb07c973e1304f047064a8aa413a
#
_entry.id   9551fb07c973e1304f047064a8aa413a
#
_cell.length_a   1.000
_cell.length_b   1.000
_cell.length_c   1.000
_cell.angle_alpha   90.00
_cell.angle_beta   90.00
_cell.angle_gamma   90.00
#
_symmetry.space_group_name_H-M   'P 1'
#
loop_
_entity.id
_entity.type
_entity.pdbx_description
1 polymer ?
#
loop_
_entity_poly.entity_id
_entity_poly.type
_entity_poly.pdbx_seq_one_letter_code
_entity_poly.pdbx_strand_id
1 'polypeptide(L)'
;MTVRAEESVETAYGWVVVVASHLLVATAIGATYLIIVSLKPIAAEFDWPRSIPSLAYAVAMLGAGIGGIVMGYWSDRRGLGGVSLLGAVMVGAGAIVVSSTTHYWGLLVTCALLLGFLGGGTVLSPLMTNATRWFDRRRGLAVAIVASGQAVAGAVWPNIFQYGIDFAGWRETWFWFGVFAICAMLPLSMVVRRRPPTPLTLGVGGLGGAAYDIRSAPKLVLVLLGVAIICCCVAMAMPAVHLVAMCSDLGFGADNGARMLSFLLACSFASRLGFGWLSDRIGGLKTILIGSTLQAITLSTYIWVDGLVSLYALSGAFGLAYGGIVPAYTLAIRELFPAREAGWRIGVIFLCGMSGMALGGWLGGWIFDLMGHYQFAFVTGVFFNLANLSIICFLLWLAGGRAAHAVA
;
A
#
# COMPACT_ATOMS: atom_id res chain seq x y z
N MET A 1 46.87 7.69 -16.01
CA MET A 1 45.83 6.65 -15.77
C MET A 1 44.49 7.27 -16.13
N THR A 2 44.01 7.01 -17.34
CA THR A 2 42.70 7.43 -17.81
C THR A 2 41.64 6.61 -17.08
N VAL A 3 40.87 7.26 -16.20
CA VAL A 3 39.67 6.65 -15.58
C VAL A 3 38.71 6.34 -16.75
N ARG A 4 38.57 5.06 -17.10
CA ARG A 4 37.50 4.63 -18.02
C ARG A 4 36.18 5.12 -17.42
N ALA A 5 35.46 5.94 -18.15
CA ALA A 5 34.08 6.23 -17.84
C ALA A 5 33.35 4.89 -17.77
N GLU A 6 32.91 4.48 -16.60
CA GLU A 6 32.12 3.25 -16.42
C GLU A 6 30.89 3.35 -17.35
N GLU A 7 30.80 2.45 -18.30
CA GLU A 7 29.65 2.37 -19.20
C GLU A 7 28.39 2.14 -18.36
N SER A 8 27.39 3.00 -18.55
CA SER A 8 26.11 2.88 -17.86
C SER A 8 25.46 1.52 -18.13
N VAL A 9 24.97 0.85 -17.09
CA VAL A 9 24.25 -0.43 -17.18
C VAL A 9 22.84 -0.30 -17.76
N GLU A 10 22.37 0.95 -17.96
CA GLU A 10 21.01 1.22 -18.42
C GLU A 10 20.82 0.76 -19.86
N THR A 11 19.85 -0.11 -20.07
CA THR A 11 19.49 -0.63 -21.38
C THR A 11 18.05 -0.28 -21.74
N ALA A 12 17.72 -0.23 -23.04
CA ALA A 12 16.33 -0.07 -23.50
C ALA A 12 15.43 -1.18 -22.93
N TYR A 13 15.97 -2.40 -22.79
CA TYR A 13 15.23 -3.52 -22.19
C TYR A 13 14.90 -3.29 -20.71
N GLY A 14 15.72 -2.56 -19.96
CA GLY A 14 15.44 -2.16 -18.58
C GLY A 14 14.12 -1.40 -18.48
N TRP A 15 13.81 -0.52 -19.42
CA TRP A 15 12.53 0.19 -19.46
C TRP A 15 11.34 -0.74 -19.76
N VAL A 16 11.54 -1.75 -20.62
CA VAL A 16 10.52 -2.80 -20.86
C VAL A 16 10.24 -3.57 -19.56
N VAL A 17 11.29 -3.92 -18.80
CA VAL A 17 11.14 -4.57 -17.49
C VAL A 17 10.39 -3.67 -16.49
N VAL A 18 10.65 -2.37 -16.47
CA VAL A 18 9.96 -1.42 -15.58
C VAL A 18 8.49 -1.32 -15.92
N VAL A 19 8.13 -1.19 -17.21
CA VAL A 19 6.72 -1.15 -17.65
C VAL A 19 6.02 -2.48 -17.35
N ALA A 20 6.65 -3.62 -17.64
CA ALA A 20 6.11 -4.93 -17.31
C ALA A 20 5.90 -5.10 -15.79
N SER A 21 6.84 -4.64 -14.96
CA SER A 21 6.72 -4.65 -13.51
C SER A 21 5.58 -3.75 -13.02
N HIS A 22 5.42 -2.56 -13.61
CA HIS A 22 4.30 -1.67 -13.32
C HIS A 22 2.94 -2.33 -13.59
N LEU A 23 2.79 -2.98 -14.75
CA LEU A 23 1.56 -3.67 -15.12
C LEU A 23 1.29 -4.89 -14.24
N LEU A 24 2.34 -5.64 -13.85
CA LEU A 24 2.24 -6.74 -12.88
C LEU A 24 1.72 -6.24 -11.52
N VAL A 25 2.27 -5.14 -11.01
CA VAL A 25 1.80 -4.51 -9.77
C VAL A 25 0.36 -4.04 -9.91
N ALA A 26 0.03 -3.33 -11.00
CA ALA A 26 -1.31 -2.82 -11.24
C ALA A 26 -2.36 -3.94 -11.31
N THR A 27 -2.03 -5.06 -11.95
CA THR A 27 -2.94 -6.20 -12.05
C THR A 27 -3.09 -6.93 -10.71
N ALA A 28 -2.00 -7.26 -10.04
CA ALA A 28 -2.05 -8.02 -8.79
C ALA A 28 -2.78 -7.26 -7.67
N ILE A 29 -2.55 -5.95 -7.55
CA ILE A 29 -3.24 -5.08 -6.59
C ILE A 29 -4.73 -4.95 -6.94
N GLY A 30 -5.14 -5.20 -8.18
CA GLY A 30 -6.53 -5.30 -8.59
C GLY A 30 -7.34 -6.26 -7.72
N ALA A 31 -6.78 -7.43 -7.36
CA ALA A 31 -7.44 -8.39 -6.47
C ALA A 31 -7.83 -7.76 -5.11
N THR A 32 -7.00 -6.90 -4.55
CA THR A 32 -7.30 -6.17 -3.30
C THR A 32 -8.49 -5.24 -3.47
N TYR A 33 -8.56 -4.50 -4.58
CA TYR A 33 -9.71 -3.62 -4.84
C TYR A 33 -10.98 -4.41 -5.15
N LEU A 34 -10.86 -5.60 -5.75
CA LEU A 34 -12.01 -6.47 -5.97
C LEU A 34 -12.60 -6.96 -4.63
N ILE A 35 -11.77 -7.30 -3.61
CA ILE A 35 -12.26 -7.58 -2.26
C ILE A 35 -13.07 -6.38 -1.72
N ILE A 36 -12.54 -5.16 -1.85
CA ILE A 36 -13.17 -3.94 -1.33
C ILE A 36 -14.52 -3.69 -1.99
N VAL A 37 -14.60 -3.77 -3.33
CA VAL A 37 -15.83 -3.50 -4.08
C VAL A 37 -16.86 -4.60 -3.86
N SER A 38 -16.41 -5.87 -3.69
CA SER A 38 -17.29 -7.02 -3.45
C SER A 38 -17.73 -7.17 -2.00
N LEU A 39 -17.28 -6.35 -1.07
CA LEU A 39 -17.53 -6.49 0.37
C LEU A 39 -19.04 -6.61 0.68
N LYS A 40 -19.84 -5.67 0.17
CA LYS A 40 -21.30 -5.65 0.41
C LYS A 40 -22.04 -6.77 -0.34
N PRO A 41 -21.80 -7.02 -1.65
CA PRO A 41 -22.41 -8.14 -2.37
C PRO A 41 -22.14 -9.51 -1.72
N ILE A 42 -20.91 -9.77 -1.28
CA ILE A 42 -20.56 -11.02 -0.60
C ILE A 42 -21.30 -11.14 0.74
N ALA A 43 -21.29 -10.09 1.57
CA ALA A 43 -21.98 -10.07 2.85
C ALA A 43 -23.49 -10.32 2.67
N ALA A 44 -24.11 -9.71 1.66
CA ALA A 44 -25.54 -9.83 1.38
C ALA A 44 -25.94 -11.21 0.88
N GLU A 45 -25.12 -11.88 0.03
CA GLU A 45 -25.46 -13.20 -0.52
C GLU A 45 -25.48 -14.30 0.55
N PHE A 46 -24.56 -14.21 1.52
CA PHE A 46 -24.41 -15.25 2.54
C PHE A 46 -25.01 -14.89 3.89
N ASP A 47 -25.63 -13.72 3.99
CA ASP A 47 -26.11 -13.16 5.27
C ASP A 47 -24.98 -13.12 6.33
N TRP A 48 -23.77 -12.78 5.88
CA TRP A 48 -22.61 -12.64 6.76
C TRP A 48 -22.49 -11.21 7.28
N PRO A 49 -22.03 -11.05 8.53
CA PRO A 49 -21.64 -9.73 9.01
C PRO A 49 -20.51 -9.15 8.15
N ARG A 50 -20.44 -7.83 8.02
CA ARG A 50 -19.43 -7.14 7.17
C ARG A 50 -18.00 -7.35 7.66
N SER A 51 -17.85 -7.70 8.92
CA SER A 51 -16.54 -8.07 9.50
C SER A 51 -15.88 -9.24 8.78
N ILE A 52 -16.66 -10.22 8.22
CA ILE A 52 -16.10 -11.38 7.50
C ILE A 52 -15.43 -10.98 6.19
N PRO A 53 -16.08 -10.31 5.21
CA PRO A 53 -15.39 -9.88 4.01
C PRO A 53 -14.33 -8.79 4.29
N SER A 54 -14.51 -7.98 5.34
CA SER A 54 -13.46 -7.05 5.79
C SER A 54 -12.25 -7.78 6.36
N LEU A 55 -12.46 -8.93 7.04
CA LEU A 55 -11.37 -9.79 7.50
C LEU A 55 -10.64 -10.44 6.32
N ALA A 56 -11.33 -10.76 5.21
CA ALA A 56 -10.69 -11.26 4.00
C ALA A 56 -9.67 -10.25 3.44
N TYR A 57 -10.01 -8.96 3.43
CA TYR A 57 -9.06 -7.89 3.11
C TYR A 57 -7.88 -7.87 4.10
N ALA A 58 -8.16 -7.94 5.40
CA ALA A 58 -7.14 -7.88 6.44
C ALA A 58 -6.12 -9.02 6.31
N VAL A 59 -6.59 -10.27 6.15
CA VAL A 59 -5.69 -11.42 6.01
C VAL A 59 -4.92 -11.41 4.68
N ALA A 60 -5.50 -10.84 3.61
CA ALA A 60 -4.80 -10.63 2.36
C ALA A 60 -3.64 -9.61 2.53
N MET A 61 -3.86 -8.51 3.25
CA MET A 61 -2.82 -7.51 3.55
C MET A 61 -1.70 -8.09 4.40
N LEU A 62 -2.02 -8.83 5.47
CA LEU A 62 -1.03 -9.50 6.30
C LEU A 62 -0.26 -10.56 5.51
N GLY A 63 -0.98 -11.35 4.71
CA GLY A 63 -0.40 -12.33 3.79
C GLY A 63 0.60 -11.67 2.83
N ALA A 64 0.24 -10.57 2.20
CA ALA A 64 1.12 -9.84 1.28
C ALA A 64 2.35 -9.27 1.99
N GLY A 65 2.20 -8.74 3.21
CA GLY A 65 3.32 -8.23 4.02
C GLY A 65 4.34 -9.32 4.36
N ILE A 66 3.88 -10.44 4.92
CA ILE A 66 4.73 -11.60 5.26
C ILE A 66 5.30 -12.24 4.00
N GLY A 67 4.44 -12.43 2.99
CA GLY A 67 4.82 -12.99 1.69
C GLY A 67 5.91 -12.16 1.01
N GLY A 68 5.83 -10.83 1.09
CA GLY A 68 6.83 -9.92 0.52
C GLY A 68 8.24 -10.15 1.08
N ILE A 69 8.38 -10.47 2.36
CA ILE A 69 9.66 -10.80 3.00
C ILE A 69 10.18 -12.15 2.45
N VAL A 70 9.34 -13.18 2.47
CA VAL A 70 9.73 -14.55 2.04
C VAL A 70 10.03 -14.58 0.54
N MET A 71 9.17 -13.97 -0.27
CA MET A 71 9.32 -13.93 -1.73
C MET A 71 10.46 -13.02 -2.17
N GLY A 72 10.72 -11.93 -1.43
CA GLY A 72 11.91 -11.09 -1.61
C GLY A 72 13.20 -11.91 -1.43
N TYR A 73 13.29 -12.62 -0.32
CA TYR A 73 14.44 -13.51 -0.04
C TYR A 73 14.61 -14.61 -1.11
N TRP A 74 13.52 -15.21 -1.56
CA TRP A 74 13.57 -16.19 -2.65
C TRP A 74 14.03 -15.56 -3.96
N SER A 75 13.49 -14.39 -4.31
CA SER A 75 13.89 -13.63 -5.50
C SER A 75 15.38 -13.26 -5.50
N ASP A 76 15.94 -12.93 -4.33
CA ASP A 76 17.36 -12.58 -4.20
C ASP A 76 18.29 -13.77 -4.46
N ARG A 77 17.86 -14.97 -4.08
CA ARG A 77 18.67 -16.19 -4.24
C ARG A 77 18.52 -16.88 -5.58
N ARG A 78 17.31 -16.99 -6.09
CA ARG A 78 16.97 -17.76 -7.31
C ARG A 78 16.56 -16.91 -8.50
N GLY A 79 16.51 -15.60 -8.33
CA GLY A 79 16.05 -14.66 -9.35
C GLY A 79 14.54 -14.46 -9.36
N LEU A 80 14.10 -13.37 -9.99
CA LEU A 80 12.70 -12.92 -10.00
C LEU A 80 11.76 -13.83 -10.80
N GLY A 81 12.27 -14.56 -11.81
CA GLY A 81 11.42 -15.26 -12.79
C GLY A 81 10.46 -16.27 -12.18
N GLY A 82 10.93 -17.11 -11.23
CA GLY A 82 10.07 -18.09 -10.55
C GLY A 82 9.06 -17.43 -9.63
N VAL A 83 9.47 -16.36 -8.93
CA VAL A 83 8.62 -15.62 -7.99
C VAL A 83 7.50 -14.89 -8.73
N SER A 84 7.80 -14.19 -9.82
CA SER A 84 6.79 -13.47 -10.60
C SER A 84 5.80 -14.40 -11.29
N LEU A 85 6.28 -15.55 -11.79
CA LEU A 85 5.43 -16.58 -12.40
C LEU A 85 4.46 -17.18 -11.35
N LEU A 86 4.99 -17.51 -10.17
CA LEU A 86 4.16 -17.99 -9.05
C LEU A 86 3.07 -16.96 -8.71
N GLY A 87 3.44 -15.69 -8.59
CA GLY A 87 2.49 -14.61 -8.30
C GLY A 87 1.40 -14.49 -9.36
N ALA A 88 1.76 -14.56 -10.63
CA ALA A 88 0.80 -14.51 -11.74
C ALA A 88 -0.26 -15.63 -11.65
N VAL A 89 0.20 -16.88 -11.41
CA VAL A 89 -0.70 -18.03 -11.26
C VAL A 89 -1.54 -17.91 -9.99
N MET A 90 -0.95 -17.51 -8.87
CA MET A 90 -1.63 -17.50 -7.57
C MET A 90 -2.66 -16.36 -7.46
N VAL A 91 -2.41 -15.18 -8.03
CA VAL A 91 -3.41 -14.10 -8.10
C VAL A 91 -4.62 -14.55 -8.91
N GLY A 92 -4.40 -15.10 -10.09
CA GLY A 92 -5.52 -15.54 -10.94
C GLY A 92 -6.25 -16.76 -10.40
N ALA A 93 -5.53 -17.80 -9.97
CA ALA A 93 -6.13 -18.99 -9.35
C ALA A 93 -6.88 -18.62 -8.06
N GLY A 94 -6.32 -17.73 -7.23
CA GLY A 94 -6.97 -17.24 -6.03
C GLY A 94 -8.30 -16.52 -6.35
N ALA A 95 -8.31 -15.69 -7.38
CA ALA A 95 -9.53 -15.01 -7.82
C ALA A 95 -10.59 -16.02 -8.32
N ILE A 96 -10.19 -17.02 -9.11
CA ILE A 96 -11.10 -18.08 -9.57
C ILE A 96 -11.64 -18.91 -8.39
N VAL A 97 -10.80 -19.23 -7.40
CA VAL A 97 -11.25 -19.95 -6.19
C VAL A 97 -12.22 -19.11 -5.38
N VAL A 98 -11.98 -17.79 -5.22
CA VAL A 98 -12.94 -16.89 -4.53
C VAL A 98 -14.31 -16.90 -5.24
N SER A 99 -14.37 -16.91 -6.58
CA SER A 99 -15.62 -16.90 -7.33
C SER A 99 -16.53 -18.11 -7.02
N SER A 100 -15.94 -19.23 -6.65
CA SER A 100 -16.66 -20.48 -6.32
C SER A 100 -16.81 -20.72 -4.81
N THR A 101 -16.38 -19.77 -3.97
CA THR A 101 -16.43 -19.92 -2.51
C THR A 101 -17.86 -19.88 -1.99
N THR A 102 -18.18 -20.80 -1.07
CA THR A 102 -19.47 -20.91 -0.37
C THR A 102 -19.35 -20.76 1.14
N HIS A 103 -18.13 -20.85 1.67
CA HIS A 103 -17.85 -20.78 3.11
C HIS A 103 -16.84 -19.67 3.42
N TYR A 104 -17.03 -18.99 4.55
CA TYR A 104 -16.15 -17.89 4.98
C TYR A 104 -14.70 -18.34 5.19
N TRP A 105 -14.43 -19.55 5.68
CA TRP A 105 -13.07 -20.09 5.79
C TRP A 105 -12.38 -20.23 4.44
N GLY A 106 -13.11 -20.68 3.41
CA GLY A 106 -12.59 -20.75 2.03
C GLY A 106 -12.19 -19.37 1.52
N LEU A 107 -13.02 -18.36 1.75
CA LEU A 107 -12.72 -16.96 1.41
C LEU A 107 -11.46 -16.48 2.14
N LEU A 108 -11.39 -16.63 3.47
CA LEU A 108 -10.29 -16.12 4.29
C LEU A 108 -8.95 -16.79 3.93
N VAL A 109 -8.93 -18.12 3.82
CA VAL A 109 -7.71 -18.88 3.49
C VAL A 109 -7.23 -18.55 2.08
N THR A 110 -8.14 -18.45 1.11
CA THR A 110 -7.79 -18.06 -0.27
C THR A 110 -7.22 -16.64 -0.33
N CYS A 111 -7.86 -15.69 0.34
CA CYS A 111 -7.37 -14.32 0.41
C CYS A 111 -6.01 -14.22 1.13
N ALA A 112 -5.81 -14.95 2.23
CA ALA A 112 -4.56 -14.94 2.97
C ALA A 112 -3.40 -15.57 2.20
N LEU A 113 -3.61 -16.79 1.66
CA LEU A 113 -2.52 -17.58 1.06
C LEU A 113 -2.34 -17.31 -0.43
N LEU A 114 -3.41 -17.41 -1.24
CA LEU A 114 -3.28 -17.29 -2.69
C LEU A 114 -3.17 -15.84 -3.12
N LEU A 115 -4.09 -14.98 -2.69
CA LEU A 115 -4.09 -13.57 -3.09
C LEU A 115 -3.06 -12.75 -2.31
N GLY A 116 -2.92 -12.98 -1.00
CA GLY A 116 -1.99 -12.25 -0.13
C GLY A 116 -0.56 -12.78 -0.24
N PHE A 117 -0.29 -13.90 0.43
CA PHE A 117 1.08 -14.41 0.63
C PHE A 117 1.77 -14.79 -0.68
N LEU A 118 1.15 -15.63 -1.51
CA LEU A 118 1.72 -16.13 -2.76
C LEU A 118 1.49 -15.17 -3.95
N GLY A 119 0.42 -14.38 -3.94
CA GLY A 119 0.10 -13.40 -4.96
C GLY A 119 0.73 -12.04 -4.69
N GLY A 120 0.16 -11.27 -3.76
CA GLY A 120 0.60 -9.91 -3.42
C GLY A 120 2.04 -9.83 -2.94
N GLY A 121 2.50 -10.83 -2.16
CA GLY A 121 3.87 -10.90 -1.67
C GLY A 121 4.94 -11.02 -2.77
N THR A 122 4.58 -11.52 -3.95
CA THR A 122 5.53 -11.68 -5.07
C THR A 122 5.72 -10.42 -5.89
N VAL A 123 4.86 -9.42 -5.73
CA VAL A 123 4.78 -8.30 -6.71
C VAL A 123 5.55 -7.09 -6.25
N LEU A 124 5.17 -6.46 -5.14
CA LEU A 124 5.66 -5.12 -4.85
C LEU A 124 7.16 -5.09 -4.54
N SER A 125 7.59 -5.74 -3.46
CA SER A 125 8.98 -5.69 -2.99
C SER A 125 9.95 -6.35 -3.98
N PRO A 126 9.71 -7.56 -4.51
CA PRO A 126 10.63 -8.19 -5.45
C PRO A 126 10.78 -7.43 -6.78
N LEU A 127 9.68 -6.88 -7.32
CA LEU A 127 9.72 -6.12 -8.58
C LEU A 127 10.43 -4.78 -8.43
N MET A 128 10.19 -4.05 -7.33
CA MET A 128 10.90 -2.81 -7.03
C MET A 128 12.42 -3.05 -6.88
N THR A 129 12.80 -4.10 -6.15
CA THR A 129 14.21 -4.49 -5.98
C THR A 129 14.84 -4.88 -7.32
N ASN A 130 14.12 -5.62 -8.16
CA ASN A 130 14.63 -5.98 -9.48
C ASN A 130 14.83 -4.74 -10.37
N ALA A 131 13.90 -3.77 -10.35
CA ALA A 131 14.03 -2.53 -11.12
C ALA A 131 15.34 -1.79 -10.79
N THR A 132 15.77 -1.75 -9.53
CA THR A 132 17.02 -1.08 -9.14
C THR A 132 18.29 -1.74 -9.72
N ARG A 133 18.21 -2.97 -10.22
CA ARG A 133 19.34 -3.71 -10.81
C ARG A 133 19.53 -3.44 -12.31
N TRP A 134 18.55 -2.83 -12.96
CA TRP A 134 18.58 -2.47 -14.37
C TRP A 134 19.07 -1.05 -14.62
N PHE A 135 19.18 -0.21 -13.56
CA PHE A 135 19.50 1.20 -13.65
C PHE A 135 20.58 1.59 -12.66
N ASP A 136 21.52 2.41 -13.09
CA ASP A 136 22.56 3.02 -12.26
C ASP A 136 22.29 4.51 -12.01
N ARG A 137 21.85 5.26 -13.02
CA ARG A 137 21.59 6.71 -12.95
C ARG A 137 20.14 7.04 -12.62
N ARG A 138 19.17 6.24 -13.09
CA ARG A 138 17.72 6.51 -12.98
C ARG A 138 16.99 5.53 -12.07
N ARG A 139 17.67 4.97 -11.05
CA ARG A 139 17.09 3.98 -10.12
C ARG A 139 15.81 4.47 -9.44
N GLY A 140 15.82 5.72 -8.94
CA GLY A 140 14.67 6.32 -8.28
C GLY A 140 13.45 6.42 -9.18
N LEU A 141 13.65 6.85 -10.43
CA LEU A 141 12.57 6.93 -11.43
C LEU A 141 12.01 5.54 -11.77
N ALA A 142 12.86 4.55 -11.98
CA ALA A 142 12.44 3.18 -12.26
C ALA A 142 11.58 2.60 -11.14
N VAL A 143 12.01 2.75 -9.89
CA VAL A 143 11.25 2.31 -8.70
C VAL A 143 9.93 3.08 -8.57
N ALA A 144 9.94 4.38 -8.81
CA ALA A 144 8.73 5.20 -8.73
C ALA A 144 7.68 4.77 -9.78
N ILE A 145 8.11 4.45 -11.01
CA ILE A 145 7.21 3.94 -12.05
C ILE A 145 6.63 2.57 -11.64
N VAL A 146 7.43 1.64 -11.14
CA VAL A 146 6.92 0.34 -10.67
C VAL A 146 5.92 0.54 -9.54
N ALA A 147 6.24 1.37 -8.53
CA ALA A 147 5.37 1.64 -7.39
C ALA A 147 4.07 2.34 -7.80
N SER A 148 4.08 3.15 -8.86
CA SER A 148 2.89 3.85 -9.36
C SER A 148 1.81 2.89 -9.87
N GLY A 149 2.15 1.61 -10.15
CA GLY A 149 1.18 0.56 -10.47
C GLY A 149 0.08 0.40 -9.41
N GLN A 150 0.39 0.62 -8.14
CA GLN A 150 -0.63 0.62 -7.07
C GLN A 150 -1.67 1.73 -7.26
N ALA A 151 -1.23 2.92 -7.63
CA ALA A 151 -2.12 4.06 -7.83
C ALA A 151 -2.99 3.88 -9.08
N VAL A 152 -2.39 3.36 -10.17
CA VAL A 152 -3.13 3.01 -11.39
C VAL A 152 -4.18 1.93 -11.09
N ALA A 153 -3.81 0.89 -10.34
CA ALA A 153 -4.77 -0.13 -9.88
C ALA A 153 -5.96 0.50 -9.16
N GLY A 154 -5.68 1.38 -8.20
CA GLY A 154 -6.73 2.05 -7.41
C GLY A 154 -7.59 3.03 -8.20
N ALA A 155 -7.04 3.68 -9.20
CA ALA A 155 -7.80 4.60 -10.04
C ALA A 155 -8.70 3.88 -11.06
N VAL A 156 -8.28 2.71 -11.53
CA VAL A 156 -8.92 2.00 -12.67
C VAL A 156 -9.85 0.89 -12.21
N TRP A 157 -9.36 -0.02 -11.37
CA TRP A 157 -10.07 -1.26 -11.05
C TRP A 157 -11.41 -1.10 -10.33
N PRO A 158 -11.61 -0.18 -9.37
CA PRO A 158 -12.88 -0.09 -8.67
C PRO A 158 -14.06 0.16 -9.60
N ASN A 159 -13.89 1.01 -10.63
CA ASN A 159 -14.93 1.29 -11.60
C ASN A 159 -15.22 0.08 -12.51
N ILE A 160 -14.16 -0.61 -12.98
CA ILE A 160 -14.29 -1.80 -13.82
C ILE A 160 -15.01 -2.91 -13.04
N PHE A 161 -14.63 -3.12 -11.78
CA PHE A 161 -15.22 -4.16 -10.96
C PHE A 161 -16.66 -3.85 -10.57
N GLN A 162 -16.97 -2.59 -10.23
CA GLN A 162 -18.35 -2.22 -9.95
C GLN A 162 -19.24 -2.45 -11.16
N TYR A 163 -18.81 -2.02 -12.35
CA TYR A 163 -19.54 -2.30 -13.60
C TYR A 163 -19.74 -3.81 -13.83
N GLY A 164 -18.69 -4.62 -13.62
CA GLY A 164 -18.77 -6.08 -13.74
C GLY A 164 -19.75 -6.69 -12.75
N ILE A 165 -19.73 -6.24 -11.49
CA ILE A 165 -20.63 -6.72 -10.42
C ILE A 165 -22.09 -6.37 -10.74
N ASP A 166 -22.35 -5.15 -11.23
CA ASP A 166 -23.70 -4.71 -11.59
C ASP A 166 -24.23 -5.46 -12.80
N PHE A 167 -23.35 -5.84 -13.77
CA PHE A 167 -23.73 -6.53 -15.00
C PHE A 167 -23.90 -8.04 -14.82
N ALA A 168 -22.95 -8.72 -14.16
CA ALA A 168 -22.87 -10.17 -14.10
C ALA A 168 -22.80 -10.75 -12.66
N GLY A 169 -22.78 -9.88 -11.65
CA GLY A 169 -22.60 -10.27 -10.26
C GLY A 169 -21.14 -10.45 -9.87
N TRP A 170 -20.90 -10.53 -8.55
CA TRP A 170 -19.55 -10.55 -8.00
C TRP A 170 -18.79 -11.85 -8.36
N ARG A 171 -19.46 -12.99 -8.44
CA ARG A 171 -18.81 -14.29 -8.74
C ARG A 171 -18.22 -14.31 -10.14
N GLU A 172 -18.97 -13.90 -11.15
CA GLU A 172 -18.52 -13.81 -12.53
C GLU A 172 -17.40 -12.77 -12.67
N THR A 173 -17.50 -11.65 -11.97
CA THR A 173 -16.45 -10.61 -11.96
C THR A 173 -15.14 -11.16 -11.41
N TRP A 174 -15.17 -11.92 -10.31
CA TRP A 174 -14.00 -12.59 -9.74
C TRP A 174 -13.41 -13.63 -10.69
N PHE A 175 -14.25 -14.44 -11.32
CA PHE A 175 -13.82 -15.46 -12.27
C PHE A 175 -13.10 -14.85 -13.47
N TRP A 176 -13.73 -13.88 -14.13
CA TRP A 176 -13.16 -13.24 -15.30
C TRP A 176 -11.94 -12.40 -14.99
N PHE A 177 -11.90 -11.76 -13.83
CA PHE A 177 -10.67 -11.11 -13.36
C PHE A 177 -9.55 -12.12 -13.15
N GLY A 178 -9.83 -13.28 -12.60
CA GLY A 178 -8.85 -14.36 -12.42
C GLY A 178 -8.28 -14.85 -13.74
N VAL A 179 -9.12 -15.10 -14.75
CA VAL A 179 -8.71 -15.46 -16.11
C VAL A 179 -7.86 -14.35 -16.74
N PHE A 180 -8.32 -13.12 -16.66
CA PHE A 180 -7.57 -11.94 -17.15
C PHE A 180 -6.21 -11.84 -16.47
N ALA A 181 -6.14 -11.98 -15.14
CA ALA A 181 -4.90 -11.87 -14.37
C ALA A 181 -3.87 -12.92 -14.83
N ILE A 182 -4.29 -14.19 -15.03
CA ILE A 182 -3.41 -15.23 -15.58
C ILE A 182 -2.93 -14.83 -16.97
N CYS A 183 -3.84 -14.50 -17.88
CA CYS A 183 -3.52 -14.20 -19.27
C CYS A 183 -2.61 -12.97 -19.41
N ALA A 184 -2.80 -11.94 -18.58
CA ALA A 184 -2.00 -10.72 -18.62
C ALA A 184 -0.67 -10.88 -17.86
N MET A 185 -0.68 -11.47 -16.66
CA MET A 185 0.50 -11.51 -15.81
C MET A 185 1.51 -12.58 -16.25
N LEU A 186 1.10 -13.71 -16.87
CA LEU A 186 2.02 -14.75 -17.30
C LEU A 186 3.02 -14.23 -18.34
N PRO A 187 2.61 -13.59 -19.47
CA PRO A 187 3.57 -13.07 -20.44
C PRO A 187 4.43 -11.94 -19.85
N LEU A 188 3.87 -11.06 -18.99
CA LEU A 188 4.63 -10.02 -18.30
C LEU A 188 5.69 -10.63 -17.36
N SER A 189 5.38 -11.75 -16.70
CA SER A 189 6.32 -12.48 -15.85
C SER A 189 7.49 -13.06 -16.65
N MET A 190 7.25 -13.46 -17.90
CA MET A 190 8.33 -13.93 -18.79
C MET A 190 9.28 -12.77 -19.17
N VAL A 191 8.75 -11.56 -19.37
CA VAL A 191 9.57 -10.38 -19.63
C VAL A 191 10.50 -10.07 -18.47
N VAL A 192 9.98 -10.06 -17.24
CA VAL A 192 10.79 -9.73 -16.03
C VAL A 192 11.72 -10.87 -15.59
N ARG A 193 11.61 -12.06 -16.18
CA ARG A 193 12.45 -13.22 -15.89
C ARG A 193 13.91 -13.01 -16.29
N ARG A 194 14.19 -12.16 -17.25
CA ARG A 194 15.55 -11.92 -17.74
C ARG A 194 16.42 -11.36 -16.61
N ARG A 195 17.64 -11.89 -16.50
CA ARG A 195 18.59 -11.48 -15.46
C ARG A 195 19.07 -10.04 -15.71
N PRO A 196 19.10 -9.20 -14.67
CA PRO A 196 19.64 -7.85 -14.79
C PRO A 196 21.15 -7.88 -15.05
N PRO A 197 21.70 -6.85 -15.72
CA PRO A 197 23.13 -6.78 -16.03
C PRO A 197 24.02 -6.56 -14.80
N THR A 198 23.49 -5.99 -13.73
CA THR A 198 24.24 -5.67 -12.52
C THR A 198 24.06 -6.75 -11.46
N PRO A 199 25.15 -7.41 -10.97
CA PRO A 199 25.09 -8.20 -9.75
C PRO A 199 24.68 -7.33 -8.56
N LEU A 200 24.14 -7.95 -7.50
CA LEU A 200 23.86 -7.30 -6.20
C LEU A 200 25.18 -6.86 -5.53
N THR A 201 25.91 -5.95 -6.10
CA THR A 201 26.85 -5.16 -5.33
C THR A 201 26.03 -4.09 -4.64
N LEU A 202 25.91 -4.22 -3.32
CA LEU A 202 25.31 -3.25 -2.43
C LEU A 202 26.06 -1.91 -2.52
N GLY A 203 25.88 -1.22 -3.63
CA GLY A 203 26.20 0.21 -3.76
C GLY A 203 25.12 0.96 -2.99
N VAL A 204 25.20 0.93 -1.68
CA VAL A 204 24.48 1.86 -0.81
C VAL A 204 25.13 3.21 -1.00
N GLY A 205 24.71 3.94 -2.03
CA GLY A 205 24.94 5.38 -2.13
C GLY A 205 24.20 6.03 -0.97
N GLY A 206 24.84 6.10 0.17
CA GLY A 206 24.36 6.84 1.32
C GLY A 206 24.54 8.34 1.04
N LEU A 207 23.49 9.00 0.56
CA LEU A 207 23.28 10.41 0.82
C LEU A 207 22.47 10.49 2.12
N GLY A 208 23.15 10.58 3.24
CA GLY A 208 22.48 10.74 4.52
C GLY A 208 23.49 10.81 5.64
N GLY A 209 24.07 11.96 5.86
CA GLY A 209 24.52 12.31 7.20
C GLY A 209 23.29 12.27 8.10
N ALA A 210 23.36 11.54 9.23
CA ALA A 210 22.29 11.50 10.21
C ALA A 210 21.97 12.94 10.64
N ALA A 211 20.83 13.48 10.16
CA ALA A 211 20.39 14.83 10.49
C ALA A 211 19.98 14.96 11.96
N TYR A 212 19.82 13.80 12.66
CA TYR A 212 19.41 13.73 14.05
C TYR A 212 20.28 12.74 14.83
N ASP A 213 20.86 13.17 15.94
CA ASP A 213 21.64 12.29 16.82
C ASP A 213 20.73 11.57 17.84
N ILE A 214 19.98 10.56 17.38
CA ILE A 214 19.15 9.69 18.26
C ILE A 214 19.90 8.40 18.62
N ARG A 215 21.22 8.43 18.70
CA ARG A 215 22.06 7.23 18.93
C ARG A 215 21.82 6.53 20.27
N SER A 216 21.20 7.20 21.26
CA SER A 216 21.04 6.66 22.62
C SER A 216 19.95 5.58 22.78
N ALA A 217 18.95 5.47 21.87
CA ALA A 217 17.91 4.47 21.96
C ALA A 217 17.32 4.06 20.59
N PRO A 218 18.10 3.47 19.67
CA PRO A 218 17.65 3.18 18.30
C PRO A 218 16.49 2.18 18.27
N LYS A 219 16.40 1.25 19.22
CA LYS A 219 15.30 0.27 19.32
C LYS A 219 13.98 0.96 19.67
N LEU A 220 14.01 1.89 20.64
CA LEU A 220 12.81 2.64 21.06
C LEU A 220 12.26 3.48 19.90
N VAL A 221 13.13 4.18 19.16
CA VAL A 221 12.72 4.99 18.00
C VAL A 221 12.08 4.13 16.91
N LEU A 222 12.64 2.95 16.62
CA LEU A 222 12.06 2.02 15.65
C LEU A 222 10.68 1.52 16.11
N VAL A 223 10.53 1.15 17.37
CA VAL A 223 9.24 0.72 17.95
C VAL A 223 8.21 1.85 17.86
N LEU A 224 8.59 3.08 18.27
CA LEU A 224 7.69 4.23 18.21
C LEU A 224 7.25 4.52 16.76
N LEU A 225 8.16 4.49 15.79
CA LEU A 225 7.81 4.63 14.37
C LEU A 225 6.92 3.49 13.89
N GLY A 226 7.16 2.25 14.34
CA GLY A 226 6.32 1.10 14.02
C GLY A 226 4.89 1.25 14.56
N VAL A 227 4.74 1.68 15.81
CA VAL A 227 3.42 1.96 16.39
C VAL A 227 2.74 3.15 15.69
N ALA A 228 3.50 4.21 15.41
CA ALA A 228 2.97 5.38 14.71
C ALA A 228 2.42 5.02 13.33
N ILE A 229 3.14 4.24 12.51
CA ILE A 229 2.65 3.85 11.17
C ILE A 229 1.46 2.88 11.27
N ILE A 230 1.40 1.99 12.27
CA ILE A 230 0.21 1.15 12.50
C ILE A 230 -0.99 2.06 12.73
N CYS A 231 -0.89 3.00 13.67
CA CYS A 231 -1.96 3.93 14.00
C CYS A 231 -2.37 4.80 12.80
N CYS A 232 -1.42 5.31 12.04
CA CYS A 232 -1.65 6.07 10.81
C CYS A 232 -2.40 5.23 9.76
N CYS A 233 -1.96 3.98 9.54
CA CYS A 233 -2.55 3.10 8.53
C CYS A 233 -3.92 2.56 8.94
N VAL A 234 -4.20 2.38 10.24
CA VAL A 234 -5.57 2.10 10.73
C VAL A 234 -6.53 3.21 10.30
N ALA A 235 -6.17 4.46 10.56
CA ALA A 235 -6.97 5.61 10.18
C ALA A 235 -7.15 5.73 8.65
N MET A 236 -6.11 5.39 7.89
CA MET A 236 -6.11 5.41 6.42
C MET A 236 -7.03 4.34 5.83
N ALA A 237 -7.05 3.15 6.40
CA ALA A 237 -7.80 2.01 5.89
C ALA A 237 -9.32 2.20 6.02
N MET A 238 -9.80 2.90 7.04
CA MET A 238 -11.23 3.01 7.32
C MET A 238 -12.03 3.62 6.16
N PRO A 239 -11.71 4.81 5.62
CA PRO A 239 -12.40 5.29 4.42
C PRO A 239 -12.04 4.47 3.19
N ALA A 240 -10.77 4.09 3.00
CA ALA A 240 -10.32 3.42 1.78
C ALA A 240 -11.02 2.06 1.55
N VAL A 241 -11.33 1.31 2.61
CA VAL A 241 -11.97 -0.02 2.50
C VAL A 241 -13.50 0.08 2.49
N HIS A 242 -14.06 1.05 3.22
CA HIS A 242 -15.51 1.08 3.45
C HIS A 242 -16.27 2.13 2.65
N LEU A 243 -15.58 3.01 1.88
CA LEU A 243 -16.21 4.10 1.12
C LEU A 243 -17.28 3.61 0.14
N VAL A 244 -17.02 2.51 -0.56
CA VAL A 244 -17.98 1.93 -1.53
C VAL A 244 -19.24 1.44 -0.82
N ALA A 245 -19.06 0.68 0.25
CA ALA A 245 -20.16 0.15 1.05
C ALA A 245 -20.96 1.29 1.73
N MET A 246 -20.27 2.26 2.32
CA MET A 246 -20.89 3.43 2.95
C MET A 246 -21.72 4.24 1.95
N CYS A 247 -21.18 4.50 0.76
CA CYS A 247 -21.89 5.25 -0.28
C CYS A 247 -23.18 4.55 -0.72
N SER A 248 -23.13 3.21 -0.84
CA SER A 248 -24.30 2.39 -1.10
C SER A 248 -25.34 2.41 0.04
N ASP A 249 -24.88 2.44 1.31
CA ASP A 249 -25.76 2.49 2.48
C ASP A 249 -26.46 3.85 2.63
N LEU A 250 -25.79 4.92 2.20
CA LEU A 250 -26.38 6.28 2.13
C LEU A 250 -27.36 6.45 0.95
N GLY A 251 -27.58 5.41 0.13
CA GLY A 251 -28.52 5.43 -0.98
C GLY A 251 -27.98 6.04 -2.28
N PHE A 252 -26.67 6.37 -2.35
CA PHE A 252 -26.07 6.96 -3.56
C PHE A 252 -25.65 5.93 -4.62
N GLY A 253 -25.74 4.63 -4.30
CA GLY A 253 -25.31 3.55 -5.17
C GLY A 253 -23.81 3.23 -5.05
N ALA A 254 -23.47 1.97 -5.31
CA ALA A 254 -22.11 1.46 -5.19
C ALA A 254 -21.18 2.00 -6.31
N ASP A 255 -21.74 2.34 -7.48
CA ASP A 255 -21.02 2.94 -8.60
C ASP A 255 -20.42 4.31 -8.24
N ASN A 256 -21.18 5.16 -7.54
CA ASN A 256 -20.66 6.43 -7.01
C ASN A 256 -19.57 6.18 -5.97
N GLY A 257 -19.73 5.19 -5.11
CA GLY A 257 -18.68 4.78 -4.16
C GLY A 257 -17.39 4.32 -4.84
N ALA A 258 -17.49 3.53 -5.90
CA ALA A 258 -16.34 3.09 -6.70
C ALA A 258 -15.62 4.27 -7.39
N ARG A 259 -16.40 5.23 -7.96
CA ARG A 259 -15.86 6.46 -8.55
C ARG A 259 -15.17 7.32 -7.50
N MET A 260 -15.77 7.48 -6.31
CA MET A 260 -15.15 8.22 -5.20
C MET A 260 -13.85 7.57 -4.73
N LEU A 261 -13.81 6.24 -4.61
CA LEU A 261 -12.59 5.51 -4.25
C LEU A 261 -11.50 5.72 -5.31
N SER A 262 -11.84 5.61 -6.59
CA SER A 262 -10.90 5.88 -7.68
C SER A 262 -10.38 7.32 -7.66
N PHE A 263 -11.23 8.29 -7.40
CA PHE A 263 -10.86 9.70 -7.29
C PHE A 263 -9.95 9.95 -6.09
N LEU A 264 -10.28 9.39 -4.92
CA LEU A 264 -9.45 9.41 -3.71
C LEU A 264 -8.03 8.90 -4.01
N LEU A 265 -7.93 7.75 -4.70
CA LEU A 265 -6.64 7.13 -5.00
C LEU A 265 -5.85 7.87 -6.08
N ALA A 266 -6.53 8.49 -7.06
CA ALA A 266 -5.91 9.39 -8.01
C ALA A 266 -5.33 10.64 -7.33
N CYS A 267 -6.09 11.26 -6.41
CA CYS A 267 -5.61 12.36 -5.57
C CYS A 267 -4.44 11.95 -4.68
N SER A 268 -4.46 10.74 -4.12
CA SER A 268 -3.36 10.18 -3.34
C SER A 268 -2.07 10.01 -4.17
N PHE A 269 -2.20 9.66 -5.45
CA PHE A 269 -1.04 9.61 -6.35
C PHE A 269 -0.42 11.00 -6.55
N ALA A 270 -1.23 12.02 -6.84
CA ALA A 270 -0.76 13.39 -6.96
C ALA A 270 -0.09 13.89 -5.67
N SER A 271 -0.68 13.56 -4.53
CA SER A 271 -0.14 13.85 -3.20
C SER A 271 1.27 13.27 -2.98
N ARG A 272 1.54 12.04 -3.44
CA ARG A 272 2.86 11.42 -3.30
C ARG A 272 3.98 12.26 -3.91
N LEU A 273 3.72 12.89 -5.05
CA LEU A 273 4.70 13.77 -5.70
C LEU A 273 4.93 15.06 -4.88
N GLY A 274 3.85 15.68 -4.41
CA GLY A 274 3.94 16.89 -3.58
C GLY A 274 4.62 16.63 -2.24
N PHE A 275 4.28 15.55 -1.56
CA PHE A 275 4.89 15.17 -0.29
C PHE A 275 6.35 14.71 -0.43
N GLY A 276 6.72 14.08 -1.56
CA GLY A 276 8.10 13.78 -1.89
C GLY A 276 8.95 15.05 -1.93
N TRP A 277 8.50 16.05 -2.70
CA TRP A 277 9.15 17.35 -2.76
C TRP A 277 9.19 18.08 -1.40
N LEU A 278 8.10 18.00 -0.63
CA LEU A 278 8.04 18.58 0.72
C LEU A 278 9.04 17.90 1.65
N SER A 279 9.09 16.56 1.62
CA SER A 279 10.00 15.75 2.45
C SER A 279 11.47 16.08 2.20
N ASP A 280 11.84 16.36 0.96
CA ASP A 280 13.21 16.75 0.60
C ASP A 280 13.61 18.11 1.22
N ARG A 281 12.62 18.97 1.53
CA ARG A 281 12.87 20.32 2.10
C ARG A 281 12.82 20.38 3.61
N ILE A 282 11.84 19.69 4.22
CA ILE A 282 11.58 19.84 5.66
C ILE A 282 11.89 18.57 6.46
N GLY A 283 12.26 17.49 5.77
CA GLY A 283 12.55 16.18 6.37
C GLY A 283 11.31 15.30 6.55
N GLY A 284 11.56 13.98 6.73
CA GLY A 284 10.52 12.95 6.78
C GLY A 284 9.55 13.11 7.95
N LEU A 285 10.06 13.33 9.18
CA LEU A 285 9.21 13.44 10.38
C LEU A 285 8.23 14.63 10.32
N LYS A 286 8.69 15.79 9.86
CA LYS A 286 7.81 16.98 9.73
C LYS A 286 6.76 16.76 8.63
N THR A 287 7.13 16.09 7.56
CA THR A 287 6.21 15.74 6.47
C THR A 287 5.14 14.77 6.95
N ILE A 288 5.48 13.75 7.74
CA ILE A 288 4.52 12.85 8.39
C ILE A 288 3.56 13.65 9.27
N LEU A 289 4.08 14.58 10.08
CA LEU A 289 3.24 15.43 10.96
C LEU A 289 2.19 16.20 10.16
N ILE A 290 2.60 16.88 9.09
CA ILE A 290 1.69 17.66 8.23
C ILE A 290 0.64 16.74 7.60
N GLY A 291 1.06 15.64 6.97
CA GLY A 291 0.15 14.69 6.33
C GLY A 291 -0.84 14.08 7.31
N SER A 292 -0.37 13.63 8.47
CA SER A 292 -1.23 13.06 9.51
C SER A 292 -2.19 14.08 10.12
N THR A 293 -1.80 15.36 10.21
CA THR A 293 -2.71 16.42 10.65
C THR A 293 -3.83 16.65 9.63
N LEU A 294 -3.47 16.73 8.35
CA LEU A 294 -4.47 16.85 7.27
C LEU A 294 -5.37 15.60 7.21
N GLN A 295 -4.81 14.42 7.42
CA GLN A 295 -5.56 13.17 7.51
C GLN A 295 -6.54 13.18 8.70
N ALA A 296 -6.14 13.66 9.88
CA ALA A 296 -7.01 13.78 11.03
C ALA A 296 -8.20 14.71 10.75
N ILE A 297 -7.93 15.87 10.16
CA ILE A 297 -8.97 16.87 9.81
C ILE A 297 -9.96 16.27 8.82
N THR A 298 -9.48 15.70 7.72
CA THR A 298 -10.34 15.13 6.69
C THR A 298 -11.10 13.91 7.19
N LEU A 299 -10.48 13.03 7.99
CA LEU A 299 -11.15 11.88 8.58
C LEU A 299 -12.25 12.30 9.57
N SER A 300 -11.99 13.33 10.40
CA SER A 300 -13.00 13.88 11.31
C SER A 300 -14.20 14.43 10.55
N THR A 301 -13.99 15.00 9.37
CA THR A 301 -15.07 15.54 8.54
C THR A 301 -16.00 14.44 8.00
N TYR A 302 -15.50 13.21 7.75
CA TYR A 302 -16.35 12.08 7.36
C TYR A 302 -17.45 11.73 8.39
N ILE A 303 -17.28 12.11 9.65
CA ILE A 303 -18.27 11.85 10.72
C ILE A 303 -19.57 12.63 10.48
N TRP A 304 -19.47 13.79 9.82
CA TRP A 304 -20.58 14.77 9.70
C TRP A 304 -21.12 14.90 8.30
N VAL A 305 -20.45 14.31 7.30
CA VAL A 305 -20.79 14.49 5.89
C VAL A 305 -21.60 13.31 5.38
N ASP A 306 -22.78 13.60 4.84
CA ASP A 306 -23.73 12.64 4.27
C ASP A 306 -24.23 13.00 2.86
N GLY A 307 -23.78 14.12 2.29
CA GLY A 307 -24.15 14.57 0.95
C GLY A 307 -23.21 14.04 -0.14
N LEU A 308 -23.74 13.71 -1.33
CA LEU A 308 -22.95 13.13 -2.44
C LEU A 308 -21.77 14.02 -2.86
N VAL A 309 -22.01 15.31 -3.10
CA VAL A 309 -20.97 16.26 -3.56
C VAL A 309 -19.91 16.46 -2.49
N SER A 310 -20.33 16.60 -1.23
CA SER A 310 -19.41 16.78 -0.11
C SER A 310 -18.57 15.53 0.14
N LEU A 311 -19.11 14.31 -0.04
CA LEU A 311 -18.35 13.07 0.02
C LEU A 311 -17.31 12.96 -1.11
N TYR A 312 -17.63 13.41 -2.34
CA TYR A 312 -16.63 13.46 -3.43
C TYR A 312 -15.50 14.45 -3.09
N ALA A 313 -15.84 15.66 -2.65
CA ALA A 313 -14.84 16.66 -2.27
C ALA A 313 -13.95 16.15 -1.12
N LEU A 314 -14.57 15.54 -0.11
CA LEU A 314 -13.88 14.98 1.04
C LEU A 314 -12.99 13.79 0.67
N SER A 315 -13.45 12.92 -0.23
CA SER A 315 -12.65 11.79 -0.74
C SER A 315 -11.39 12.28 -1.45
N GLY A 316 -11.50 13.32 -2.29
CA GLY A 316 -10.33 13.95 -2.91
C GLY A 316 -9.39 14.59 -1.90
N ALA A 317 -9.92 15.35 -0.93
CA ALA A 317 -9.16 15.98 0.14
C ALA A 317 -8.43 14.95 1.01
N PHE A 318 -9.12 13.85 1.38
CA PHE A 318 -8.50 12.76 2.13
C PHE A 318 -7.38 12.09 1.33
N GLY A 319 -7.57 11.84 0.02
CA GLY A 319 -6.54 11.32 -0.87
C GLY A 319 -5.29 12.20 -0.90
N LEU A 320 -5.50 13.53 -1.03
CA LEU A 320 -4.40 14.51 -0.98
C LEU A 320 -3.70 14.55 0.39
N ALA A 321 -4.42 14.32 1.49
CA ALA A 321 -3.88 14.36 2.83
C ALA A 321 -2.93 13.20 3.12
N TYR A 322 -3.31 11.96 2.75
CA TYR A 322 -2.57 10.78 3.22
C TYR A 322 -1.57 10.21 2.21
N GLY A 323 -1.70 10.52 0.91
CA GLY A 323 -0.98 9.80 -0.15
C GLY A 323 0.53 9.77 -0.01
N GLY A 324 1.13 10.81 0.56
CA GLY A 324 2.57 10.93 0.75
C GLY A 324 3.10 10.50 2.13
N ILE A 325 2.25 10.11 3.07
CA ILE A 325 2.69 9.82 4.45
C ILE A 325 3.60 8.58 4.49
N VAL A 326 3.19 7.48 3.85
CA VAL A 326 3.97 6.22 3.87
C VAL A 326 5.37 6.37 3.27
N PRO A 327 5.56 7.02 2.09
CA PRO A 327 6.89 7.36 1.61
C PRO A 327 7.71 8.22 2.58
N ALA A 328 7.09 9.16 3.30
CA ALA A 328 7.78 10.00 4.27
C ALA A 328 8.34 9.20 5.47
N TYR A 329 7.68 8.10 5.88
CA TYR A 329 8.26 7.18 6.88
C TYR A 329 9.56 6.54 6.39
N THR A 330 9.66 6.20 5.11
CA THR A 330 10.89 5.67 4.53
C THR A 330 12.03 6.68 4.60
N LEU A 331 11.72 7.95 4.33
CA LEU A 331 12.71 9.03 4.44
C LEU A 331 13.10 9.27 5.90
N ALA A 332 12.14 9.31 6.82
CA ALA A 332 12.41 9.47 8.25
C ALA A 332 13.36 8.38 8.77
N ILE A 333 13.22 7.12 8.33
CA ILE A 333 14.15 6.05 8.70
C ILE A 333 15.56 6.33 8.17
N ARG A 334 15.69 6.81 6.94
CA ARG A 334 17.01 7.15 6.36
C ARG A 334 17.68 8.31 7.07
N GLU A 335 16.91 9.25 7.62
CA GLU A 335 17.40 10.38 8.39
C GLU A 335 17.80 9.99 9.81
N LEU A 336 17.08 9.05 10.43
CA LEU A 336 17.25 8.69 11.84
C LEU A 336 18.24 7.55 12.06
N PHE A 337 18.51 6.73 11.04
CA PHE A 337 19.31 5.53 11.19
C PHE A 337 20.45 5.45 10.15
N PRO A 338 21.59 4.78 10.51
CA PRO A 338 22.68 4.57 9.57
C PRO A 338 22.21 3.86 8.29
N ALA A 339 22.74 4.27 7.14
CA ALA A 339 22.38 3.72 5.83
C ALA A 339 22.48 2.18 5.76
N ARG A 340 23.47 1.59 6.46
CA ARG A 340 23.69 0.14 6.53
C ARG A 340 22.51 -0.61 7.16
N GLU A 341 21.74 0.02 8.05
CA GLU A 341 20.64 -0.56 8.79
C GLU A 341 19.26 -0.13 8.27
N ALA A 342 19.20 0.83 7.37
CA ALA A 342 17.94 1.40 6.88
C ALA A 342 17.08 0.37 6.13
N GLY A 343 17.67 -0.55 5.37
CA GLY A 343 16.93 -1.50 4.53
C GLY A 343 15.98 -2.40 5.32
N TRP A 344 16.48 -3.12 6.31
CA TRP A 344 15.66 -4.02 7.12
C TRP A 344 14.63 -3.26 7.98
N ARG A 345 14.99 -2.05 8.47
CA ARG A 345 14.09 -1.21 9.26
C ARG A 345 12.92 -0.69 8.42
N ILE A 346 13.17 -0.31 7.17
CA ILE A 346 12.11 0.03 6.21
C ILE A 346 11.18 -1.18 6.02
N GLY A 347 11.73 -2.39 5.87
CA GLY A 347 10.93 -3.61 5.77
C GLY A 347 10.03 -3.83 6.98
N VAL A 348 10.55 -3.65 8.19
CA VAL A 348 9.75 -3.73 9.43
C VAL A 348 8.64 -2.68 9.44
N ILE A 349 8.94 -1.44 9.08
CA ILE A 349 7.94 -0.36 9.04
C ILE A 349 6.85 -0.64 7.98
N PHE A 350 7.20 -1.17 6.82
CA PHE A 350 6.21 -1.57 5.82
C PHE A 350 5.31 -2.70 6.33
N LEU A 351 5.86 -3.71 7.02
CA LEU A 351 5.07 -4.76 7.65
C LEU A 351 4.12 -4.20 8.72
N CYS A 352 4.60 -3.28 9.56
CA CYS A 352 3.76 -2.55 10.51
C CYS A 352 2.64 -1.78 9.80
N GLY A 353 2.94 -1.10 8.69
CA GLY A 353 1.95 -0.39 7.88
C GLY A 353 0.88 -1.33 7.32
N MET A 354 1.28 -2.48 6.74
CA MET A 354 0.33 -3.50 6.27
C MET A 354 -0.53 -4.06 7.40
N SER A 355 0.05 -4.25 8.59
CA SER A 355 -0.71 -4.66 9.79
C SER A 355 -1.73 -3.61 10.21
N GLY A 356 -1.37 -2.32 10.15
CA GLY A 356 -2.28 -1.20 10.39
C GLY A 356 -3.43 -1.16 9.38
N MET A 357 -3.13 -1.32 8.07
CA MET A 357 -4.16 -1.40 7.03
C MET A 357 -5.11 -2.59 7.25
N ALA A 358 -4.57 -3.75 7.60
CA ALA A 358 -5.33 -4.95 7.91
C ALA A 358 -6.28 -4.71 9.10
N LEU A 359 -5.74 -4.18 10.20
CA LEU A 359 -6.50 -3.90 11.41
C LEU A 359 -7.61 -2.86 11.15
N GLY A 360 -7.28 -1.76 10.49
CA GLY A 360 -8.25 -0.69 10.20
C GLY A 360 -9.36 -1.13 9.25
N GLY A 361 -9.01 -1.91 8.21
CA GLY A 361 -10.00 -2.46 7.28
C GLY A 361 -10.96 -3.43 7.94
N TRP A 362 -10.47 -4.34 8.79
CA TRP A 362 -11.33 -5.27 9.54
C TRP A 362 -12.15 -4.54 10.62
N LEU A 363 -11.51 -3.66 11.39
CA LEU A 363 -12.14 -2.95 12.50
C LEU A 363 -13.32 -2.08 12.04
N GLY A 364 -13.20 -1.46 10.87
CA GLY A 364 -14.30 -0.68 10.29
C GLY A 364 -15.55 -1.52 10.00
N GLY A 365 -15.38 -2.76 9.48
CA GLY A 365 -16.48 -3.69 9.26
C GLY A 365 -17.08 -4.20 10.58
N TRP A 366 -16.23 -4.53 11.56
CA TRP A 366 -16.67 -4.98 12.88
C TRP A 366 -17.45 -3.91 13.66
N ILE A 367 -16.98 -2.65 13.61
CA ILE A 367 -17.70 -1.52 14.22
C ILE A 367 -19.05 -1.30 13.51
N PHE A 368 -19.10 -1.44 12.18
CA PHE A 368 -20.35 -1.35 11.45
C PHE A 368 -21.35 -2.42 11.88
N ASP A 369 -20.91 -3.67 12.06
CA ASP A 369 -21.77 -4.77 12.52
C ASP A 369 -22.36 -4.52 13.91
N LEU A 370 -21.63 -3.80 14.80
CA LEU A 370 -22.11 -3.44 16.12
C LEU A 370 -23.04 -2.22 16.14
N MET A 371 -22.74 -1.20 15.33
CA MET A 371 -23.36 0.12 15.42
C MET A 371 -24.34 0.42 14.29
N GLY A 372 -24.32 -0.36 13.20
CA GLY A 372 -25.16 -0.16 12.01
C GLY A 372 -24.72 1.00 11.10
N HIS A 373 -23.65 1.74 11.44
CA HIS A 373 -23.13 2.85 10.65
C HIS A 373 -21.63 3.08 10.84
N TYR A 374 -20.98 3.78 9.87
CA TYR A 374 -19.52 3.96 9.85
C TYR A 374 -18.97 5.12 10.68
N GLN A 375 -19.83 5.97 11.27
CA GLN A 375 -19.38 7.15 12.03
C GLN A 375 -18.43 6.78 13.16
N PHE A 376 -18.77 5.76 13.95
CA PHE A 376 -17.89 5.27 15.03
C PHE A 376 -16.59 4.66 14.53
N ALA A 377 -16.58 4.07 13.33
CA ALA A 377 -15.35 3.60 12.69
C ALA A 377 -14.43 4.80 12.39
N PHE A 378 -14.96 5.89 11.85
CA PHE A 378 -14.17 7.11 11.61
C PHE A 378 -13.69 7.77 12.89
N VAL A 379 -14.53 7.85 13.93
CA VAL A 379 -14.11 8.32 15.26
C VAL A 379 -12.96 7.48 15.79
N THR A 380 -13.04 6.15 15.71
CA THR A 380 -11.95 5.25 16.09
C THR A 380 -10.69 5.53 15.26
N GLY A 381 -10.82 5.72 13.96
CA GLY A 381 -9.70 6.11 13.09
C GLY A 381 -9.05 7.42 13.51
N VAL A 382 -9.84 8.42 13.90
CA VAL A 382 -9.32 9.70 14.43
C VAL A 382 -8.51 9.48 15.71
N PHE A 383 -8.98 8.65 16.65
CA PHE A 383 -8.22 8.33 17.87
C PHE A 383 -6.87 7.66 17.55
N PHE A 384 -6.85 6.70 16.65
CA PHE A 384 -5.59 6.10 16.17
C PHE A 384 -4.68 7.15 15.54
N ASN A 385 -5.21 8.04 14.71
CA ASN A 385 -4.39 9.07 14.09
C ASN A 385 -3.86 10.11 15.09
N LEU A 386 -4.64 10.46 16.12
CA LEU A 386 -4.16 11.30 17.23
C LEU A 386 -3.02 10.63 18.01
N ALA A 387 -3.09 9.31 18.22
CA ALA A 387 -1.98 8.55 18.81
C ALA A 387 -0.73 8.62 17.92
N ASN A 388 -0.89 8.44 16.59
CA ASN A 388 0.21 8.64 15.64
C ASN A 388 0.79 10.06 15.75
N LEU A 389 -0.03 11.10 15.72
CA LEU A 389 0.41 12.49 15.85
C LEU A 389 1.20 12.73 17.15
N SER A 390 0.70 12.21 18.26
CA SER A 390 1.37 12.32 19.56
C SER A 390 2.76 11.69 19.55
N ILE A 391 2.90 10.51 18.95
CA ILE A 391 4.19 9.83 18.81
C ILE A 391 5.15 10.63 17.90
N ILE A 392 4.67 11.13 16.78
CA ILE A 392 5.51 11.92 15.85
C ILE A 392 5.94 13.24 16.49
N CYS A 393 5.05 13.94 17.23
CA CYS A 393 5.41 15.13 17.99
C CYS A 393 6.48 14.82 19.05
N PHE A 394 6.32 13.69 19.77
CA PHE A 394 7.32 13.25 20.75
C PHE A 394 8.69 12.96 20.11
N LEU A 395 8.70 12.29 18.94
CA LEU A 395 9.94 12.02 18.19
C LEU A 395 10.61 13.33 17.70
N LEU A 396 9.82 14.31 17.25
CA LEU A 396 10.33 15.62 16.88
C LEU A 396 10.88 16.39 18.08
N TRP A 397 10.23 16.32 19.23
CA TRP A 397 10.73 16.92 20.46
C TRP A 397 12.05 16.30 20.91
N LEU A 398 12.16 14.97 20.89
CA LEU A 398 13.41 14.25 21.18
C LEU A 398 14.54 14.65 20.20
N ALA A 399 14.21 14.85 18.94
CA ALA A 399 15.16 15.25 17.92
C ALA A 399 15.60 16.73 18.05
N GLY A 400 14.68 17.63 18.44
CA GLY A 400 14.93 19.08 18.58
C GLY A 400 15.64 19.46 19.89
N GLY A 401 15.30 18.80 21.00
CA GLY A 401 15.89 19.12 22.31
C GLY A 401 17.40 18.85 22.42
N ARG A 402 17.93 17.97 21.56
CA ARG A 402 19.36 17.62 21.53
C ARG A 402 20.19 18.48 20.58
N ALA A 403 19.57 19.09 19.57
CA ALA A 403 20.25 20.08 18.73
C ALA A 403 20.63 21.33 19.52
N ALA A 404 19.84 21.70 20.52
CA ALA A 404 20.13 22.82 21.41
C ALA A 404 21.30 22.57 22.38
N HIS A 405 21.53 21.31 22.79
CA HIS A 405 22.63 20.92 23.69
C HIS A 405 23.96 20.65 22.97
N ALA A 406 23.96 20.51 21.64
CA ALA A 406 25.18 20.33 20.85
C ALA A 406 25.81 21.65 20.42
N VAL A 407 25.14 22.79 20.62
CA VAL A 407 25.56 24.16 20.29
C VAL A 407 25.93 24.96 21.55
N ALA A 408 25.64 24.44 22.74
CA ALA A 408 26.07 24.96 24.04
C ALA A 408 27.28 24.17 24.57
#